data_70c63bb01cbc80419593029b70f01017
#
_entry.id   70c63bb01cbc80419593029b70f01017
#
_cell.length_a   1.000
_cell.length_b   1.000
_cell.length_c   1.000
_cell.angle_alpha   90.00
_cell.angle_beta   90.00
_cell.angle_gamma   90.00
#
_symmetry.space_group_name_H-M   'P 1'
#
loop_
_entity.id
_entity.type
_entity.pdbx_description
1 polymer ?
#
loop_
_entity_poly.entity_id
_entity_poly.type
_entity_poly.pdbx_seq_one_letter_code
_entity_poly.pdbx_strand_id
1 'polypeptide(L)'
;QLGVVPNLFRLVANSPVALEGYLGMNGALNKGALPAATRERIALAVAELNGCDYCLSAHTYLGKNIAKLDDAEMTSNRNGASNDPKADAAVRFAAKVVRLRGRVSEGDVSAVKLAGYSDAQIIEIVQHVALNTWTNYINEVAKTEIDFPVVHHQTAA
;
A
#
# COMPACT_ATOMS: atom_id res chain seq x y z
N GLN A 1 -8.09 -12.20 10.53
CA GLN A 1 -8.33 -13.11 9.39
C GLN A 1 -9.71 -12.84 8.84
N LEU A 2 -9.84 -12.72 7.51
CA LEU A 2 -11.07 -12.28 6.83
C LEU A 2 -12.16 -13.38 6.80
N GLY A 3 -11.86 -14.62 7.17
CA GLY A 3 -12.79 -15.77 7.11
C GLY A 3 -13.13 -16.26 5.70
N VAL A 4 -12.67 -15.54 4.67
CA VAL A 4 -12.83 -15.86 3.25
C VAL A 4 -11.51 -15.69 2.52
N VAL A 5 -11.37 -16.33 1.35
CA VAL A 5 -10.22 -16.16 0.48
C VAL A 5 -10.56 -15.06 -0.54
N PRO A 6 -9.92 -13.87 -0.47
CA PRO A 6 -10.14 -12.80 -1.45
C PRO A 6 -9.85 -13.22 -2.89
N ASN A 7 -10.53 -12.59 -3.84
CA ASN A 7 -10.41 -12.90 -5.26
C ASN A 7 -8.98 -12.69 -5.81
N LEU A 8 -8.22 -11.74 -5.28
CA LEU A 8 -6.79 -11.60 -5.58
C LEU A 8 -6.03 -12.91 -5.35
N PHE A 9 -6.24 -13.57 -4.20
CA PHE A 9 -5.53 -14.82 -3.90
C PHE A 9 -5.96 -15.96 -4.81
N ARG A 10 -7.26 -16.02 -5.16
CA ARG A 10 -7.80 -17.01 -6.12
C ARG A 10 -7.18 -16.80 -7.50
N LEU A 11 -7.05 -15.55 -7.92
CA LEU A 11 -6.39 -15.18 -9.18
C LEU A 11 -4.93 -15.61 -9.18
N VAL A 12 -4.16 -15.18 -8.17
CA VAL A 12 -2.72 -15.45 -8.08
C VAL A 12 -2.42 -16.94 -7.93
N ALA A 13 -3.32 -17.71 -7.32
CA ALA A 13 -3.19 -19.17 -7.17
C ALA A 13 -3.14 -19.93 -8.51
N ASN A 14 -3.52 -19.32 -9.64
CA ASN A 14 -3.29 -19.90 -10.96
C ASN A 14 -1.80 -20.09 -11.29
N SER A 15 -0.93 -19.37 -10.59
CA SER A 15 0.53 -19.57 -10.63
C SER A 15 1.05 -19.86 -9.21
N PRO A 16 1.32 -21.13 -8.87
CA PRO A 16 1.86 -21.48 -7.55
C PRO A 16 3.13 -20.69 -7.18
N VAL A 17 4.02 -20.47 -8.16
CA VAL A 17 5.26 -19.70 -7.98
C VAL A 17 4.97 -18.22 -7.66
N ALA A 18 4.00 -17.61 -8.35
CA ALA A 18 3.60 -16.23 -8.09
C ALA A 18 2.95 -16.10 -6.70
N LEU A 19 2.13 -17.08 -6.31
CA LEU A 19 1.51 -17.11 -4.99
C LEU A 19 2.57 -17.27 -3.89
N GLU A 20 3.53 -18.18 -4.06
CA GLU A 20 4.63 -18.37 -3.11
C GLU A 20 5.45 -17.08 -2.95
N GLY A 21 5.83 -16.43 -4.06
CA GLY A 21 6.56 -15.17 -4.05
C GLY A 21 5.79 -14.05 -3.34
N TYR A 22 4.50 -13.92 -3.63
CA TYR A 22 3.64 -12.94 -2.97
C TYR A 22 3.50 -13.21 -1.47
N LEU A 23 3.19 -14.43 -1.08
CA LEU A 23 3.03 -14.80 0.34
C LEU A 23 4.34 -14.67 1.11
N GLY A 24 5.47 -15.03 0.49
CA GLY A 24 6.80 -14.88 1.08
C GLY A 24 7.13 -13.41 1.35
N MET A 25 6.97 -12.54 0.37
CA MET A 25 7.24 -11.12 0.51
C MET A 25 6.29 -10.45 1.51
N ASN A 26 4.99 -10.70 1.40
CA ASN A 26 3.99 -10.17 2.30
C ASN A 26 4.20 -10.67 3.74
N GLY A 27 4.49 -11.98 3.90
CA GLY A 27 4.77 -12.57 5.20
C GLY A 27 6.03 -12.02 5.88
N ALA A 28 7.09 -11.71 5.11
CA ALA A 28 8.29 -11.05 5.61
C ALA A 28 7.98 -9.61 6.06
N LEU A 29 7.32 -8.82 5.23
CA LEU A 29 6.96 -7.43 5.52
C LEU A 29 6.02 -7.30 6.73
N ASN A 30 5.14 -8.28 6.96
CA ASN A 30 4.28 -8.30 8.14
C ASN A 30 5.04 -8.47 9.47
N LYS A 31 6.28 -8.96 9.42
CA LYS A 31 7.19 -9.09 10.56
C LYS A 31 8.20 -7.93 10.64
N GLY A 32 8.14 -7.00 9.68
CA GLY A 32 9.03 -5.85 9.59
C GLY A 32 8.78 -4.80 10.67
N ALA A 33 9.59 -3.74 10.64
CA ALA A 33 9.58 -2.69 11.65
C ALA A 33 8.52 -1.60 11.42
N LEU A 34 7.80 -1.62 10.28
CA LEU A 34 6.73 -0.66 10.03
C LEU A 34 5.43 -1.07 10.75
N PRO A 35 4.80 -0.15 11.52
CA PRO A 35 3.50 -0.41 12.13
C PRO A 35 2.43 -0.78 11.09
N ALA A 36 1.52 -1.68 11.44
CA ALA A 36 0.43 -2.12 10.56
C ALA A 36 -0.36 -0.93 9.97
N ALA A 37 -0.67 0.07 10.80
CA ALA A 37 -1.36 1.27 10.35
C ALA A 37 -0.56 2.04 9.27
N THR A 38 0.76 2.15 9.41
CA THR A 38 1.61 2.82 8.40
C THR A 38 1.64 2.02 7.09
N ARG A 39 1.63 0.70 7.15
CA ARG A 39 1.56 -0.17 5.97
C ARG A 39 0.26 0.02 5.19
N GLU A 40 -0.89 0.09 5.88
CA GLU A 40 -2.19 0.35 5.23
C GLU A 40 -2.25 1.75 4.62
N ARG A 41 -1.69 2.78 5.30
CA ARG A 41 -1.59 4.14 4.77
C ARG A 41 -0.80 4.18 3.45
N ILE A 42 0.34 3.50 3.40
CA ILE A 42 1.17 3.38 2.19
C ILE A 42 0.39 2.65 1.09
N ALA A 43 -0.30 1.56 1.43
CA ALA A 43 -1.07 0.78 0.46
C ALA A 43 -2.20 1.61 -0.17
N LEU A 44 -2.92 2.42 0.62
CA LEU A 44 -3.95 3.35 0.12
C LEU A 44 -3.37 4.38 -0.85
N ALA A 45 -2.23 4.99 -0.51
CA ALA A 45 -1.57 5.95 -1.38
C ALA A 45 -1.12 5.32 -2.71
N VAL A 46 -0.53 4.12 -2.65
CA VAL A 46 -0.04 3.40 -3.85
C VAL A 46 -1.21 2.96 -4.72
N ALA A 47 -2.29 2.44 -4.12
CA ALA A 47 -3.47 1.98 -4.86
C ALA A 47 -4.17 3.15 -5.57
N GLU A 48 -4.30 4.32 -4.92
CA GLU A 48 -4.85 5.53 -5.54
C GLU A 48 -4.02 5.98 -6.74
N LEU A 49 -2.69 6.08 -6.57
CA LEU A 49 -1.78 6.51 -7.63
C LEU A 49 -1.74 5.56 -8.84
N ASN A 50 -1.97 4.28 -8.61
CA ASN A 50 -2.02 3.27 -9.66
C ASN A 50 -3.44 3.05 -10.22
N GLY A 51 -4.47 3.70 -9.68
CA GLY A 51 -5.85 3.59 -10.13
C GLY A 51 -6.48 2.22 -9.92
N CYS A 52 -6.10 1.49 -8.86
CA CYS A 52 -6.60 0.14 -8.60
C CYS A 52 -7.79 0.16 -7.64
N ASP A 53 -9.01 0.09 -8.15
CA ASP A 53 -10.25 0.08 -7.35
C ASP A 53 -10.36 -1.14 -6.45
N TYR A 54 -9.91 -2.32 -6.91
CA TYR A 54 -9.85 -3.52 -6.08
C TYR A 54 -9.01 -3.28 -4.83
N CYS A 55 -7.80 -2.74 -5.03
CA CYS A 55 -6.85 -2.54 -3.94
C CYS A 55 -7.30 -1.42 -3.01
N LEU A 56 -7.89 -0.34 -3.54
CA LEU A 56 -8.50 0.71 -2.72
C LEU A 56 -9.62 0.15 -1.85
N SER A 57 -10.51 -0.66 -2.40
CA SER A 57 -11.61 -1.29 -1.67
C SER A 57 -11.08 -2.19 -0.55
N ALA A 58 -10.11 -3.04 -0.86
CA ALA A 58 -9.49 -3.95 0.11
C ALA A 58 -8.78 -3.17 1.24
N HIS A 59 -7.91 -2.20 0.90
CA HIS A 59 -7.14 -1.45 1.90
C HIS A 59 -7.98 -0.44 2.68
N THR A 60 -9.07 0.07 2.12
CA THR A 60 -10.07 0.85 2.89
C THR A 60 -10.74 -0.04 3.94
N TYR A 61 -11.14 -1.26 3.56
CA TYR A 61 -11.72 -2.22 4.51
C TYR A 61 -10.73 -2.63 5.61
N LEU A 62 -9.50 -2.97 5.24
CA LEU A 62 -8.44 -3.37 6.19
C LEU A 62 -8.01 -2.20 7.07
N GLY A 63 -7.84 -1.01 6.50
CA GLY A 63 -7.53 0.22 7.22
C GLY A 63 -8.55 0.52 8.31
N LYS A 64 -9.83 0.50 7.97
CA LYS A 64 -10.92 0.78 8.90
C LYS A 64 -11.07 -0.30 9.96
N ASN A 65 -11.14 -1.58 9.56
CA ASN A 65 -11.53 -2.66 10.46
C ASN A 65 -10.37 -3.26 11.26
N ILE A 66 -9.15 -3.26 10.71
CA ILE A 66 -7.97 -3.87 11.32
C ILE A 66 -6.98 -2.82 11.83
N ALA A 67 -6.57 -1.88 10.99
CA ALA A 67 -5.62 -0.84 11.38
C ALA A 67 -6.24 0.33 12.15
N LYS A 68 -7.59 0.38 12.24
CA LYS A 68 -8.37 1.39 12.98
C LYS A 68 -8.12 2.82 12.51
N LEU A 69 -7.91 2.99 11.21
CA LEU A 69 -7.85 4.31 10.58
C LEU A 69 -9.27 4.87 10.44
N ASP A 70 -9.43 6.15 10.69
CA ASP A 70 -10.69 6.84 10.42
C ASP A 70 -10.81 7.26 8.95
N ASP A 71 -12.00 7.69 8.54
CA ASP A 71 -12.29 8.03 7.16
C ASP A 71 -11.51 9.28 6.69
N ALA A 72 -11.23 10.24 7.60
CA ALA A 72 -10.45 11.44 7.31
C ALA A 72 -8.97 11.09 7.05
N GLU A 73 -8.40 10.20 7.86
CA GLU A 73 -7.05 9.69 7.67
C GLU A 73 -6.93 8.93 6.34
N MET A 74 -7.87 8.01 6.05
CA MET A 74 -7.84 7.25 4.80
C MET A 74 -7.97 8.16 3.57
N THR A 75 -8.77 9.22 3.66
CA THR A 75 -8.84 10.25 2.60
C THR A 75 -7.51 10.97 2.43
N SER A 76 -6.85 11.35 3.52
CA SER A 76 -5.52 11.95 3.49
C SER A 76 -4.49 11.02 2.85
N ASN A 77 -4.53 9.72 3.20
CA ASN A 77 -3.60 8.73 2.66
C ASN A 77 -3.74 8.56 1.15
N ARG A 78 -4.97 8.53 0.63
CA ARG A 78 -5.24 8.50 -0.82
C ARG A 78 -4.65 9.72 -1.54
N ASN A 79 -4.62 10.87 -0.88
CA ASN A 79 -3.98 12.09 -1.40
C ASN A 79 -2.44 12.11 -1.21
N GLY A 80 -1.85 11.02 -0.73
CA GLY A 80 -0.41 10.88 -0.53
C GLY A 80 0.10 11.63 0.70
N ALA A 81 -0.74 11.78 1.74
CA ALA A 81 -0.43 12.44 3.00
C ALA A 81 -0.98 11.64 4.19
N SER A 82 -0.74 12.08 5.41
CA SER A 82 -1.32 11.50 6.64
C SER A 82 -1.55 12.59 7.67
N ASN A 83 -2.55 12.40 8.53
CA ASN A 83 -2.81 13.26 9.69
C ASN A 83 -1.85 12.93 10.86
N ASP A 84 -1.16 11.80 10.83
CA ASP A 84 -0.08 11.45 11.75
C ASP A 84 1.24 12.00 11.21
N PRO A 85 1.94 12.93 11.91
CA PRO A 85 3.13 13.61 11.39
C PRO A 85 4.27 12.66 11.02
N LYS A 86 4.44 11.57 11.75
CA LYS A 86 5.47 10.58 11.42
C LYS A 86 5.07 9.76 10.19
N ALA A 87 3.83 9.27 10.16
CA ALA A 87 3.34 8.50 9.02
C ALA A 87 3.26 9.35 7.75
N ASP A 88 2.99 10.67 7.86
CA ASP A 88 2.96 11.59 6.71
C ASP A 88 4.28 11.55 5.92
N ALA A 89 5.42 11.54 6.60
CA ALA A 89 6.72 11.42 5.93
C ALA A 89 6.85 10.11 5.14
N ALA A 90 6.40 8.99 5.70
CA ALA A 90 6.45 7.70 5.01
C ALA A 90 5.49 7.64 3.81
N VAL A 91 4.26 8.15 3.97
CA VAL A 91 3.24 8.14 2.91
C VAL A 91 3.65 9.06 1.75
N ARG A 92 4.13 10.27 2.05
CA ARG A 92 4.67 11.19 1.03
C ARG A 92 5.86 10.60 0.29
N PHE A 93 6.75 9.95 1.02
CA PHE A 93 7.92 9.29 0.43
C PHE A 93 7.47 8.14 -0.48
N ALA A 94 6.58 7.26 -0.03
CA ALA A 94 6.01 6.19 -0.84
C ALA A 94 5.34 6.72 -2.12
N ALA A 95 4.54 7.79 -2.01
CA ALA A 95 3.91 8.43 -3.15
C ALA A 95 4.95 9.00 -4.15
N LYS A 96 6.05 9.59 -3.67
CA LYS A 96 7.15 10.04 -4.51
C LYS A 96 7.87 8.88 -5.20
N VAL A 97 8.13 7.78 -4.48
CA VAL A 97 8.75 6.58 -5.05
C VAL A 97 7.93 6.06 -6.23
N VAL A 98 6.59 6.01 -6.10
CA VAL A 98 5.69 5.61 -7.20
C VAL A 98 5.81 6.59 -8.37
N ARG A 99 5.55 7.89 -8.12
CA ARG A 99 5.49 8.92 -9.18
C ARG A 99 6.81 9.07 -9.93
N LEU A 100 7.93 8.99 -9.22
CA LEU A 100 9.27 9.18 -9.77
C LEU A 100 9.95 7.85 -10.14
N ARG A 101 9.26 6.72 -9.98
CA ARG A 101 9.81 5.39 -10.27
C ARG A 101 11.15 5.15 -9.56
N GLY A 102 11.18 5.48 -8.26
CA GLY A 102 12.36 5.35 -7.41
C GLY A 102 13.41 6.47 -7.55
N ARG A 103 13.27 7.42 -8.48
CA ARG A 103 14.23 8.53 -8.66
C ARG A 103 13.97 9.67 -7.68
N VAL A 104 13.94 9.36 -6.40
CA VAL A 104 13.83 10.33 -5.32
C VAL A 104 15.18 11.02 -5.05
N SER A 105 15.15 12.23 -4.49
CA SER A 105 16.35 12.97 -4.14
C SER A 105 16.91 12.53 -2.78
N GLU A 106 18.18 12.87 -2.51
CA GLU A 106 18.79 12.71 -1.18
C GLU A 106 18.01 13.50 -0.10
N GLY A 107 17.46 14.65 -0.45
CA GLY A 107 16.60 15.43 0.42
C GLY A 107 15.31 14.70 0.82
N ASP A 108 14.70 13.93 -0.09
CA ASP A 108 13.53 13.11 0.20
C ASP A 108 13.86 12.00 1.21
N VAL A 109 14.98 11.33 1.04
CA VAL A 109 15.47 10.30 1.98
C VAL A 109 15.79 10.92 3.33
N SER A 110 16.46 12.09 3.35
CA SER A 110 16.80 12.81 4.57
C SER A 110 15.55 13.23 5.35
N ALA A 111 14.49 13.66 4.67
CA ALA A 111 13.23 14.06 5.30
C ALA A 111 12.56 12.87 6.04
N VAL A 112 12.60 11.67 5.47
CA VAL A 112 12.07 10.46 6.12
C VAL A 112 12.91 10.08 7.34
N LYS A 113 14.25 10.20 7.25
CA LYS A 113 15.16 9.98 8.38
C LYS A 113 14.91 10.97 9.53
N LEU A 114 14.72 12.24 9.21
CA LEU A 114 14.41 13.29 10.19
C LEU A 114 13.06 13.04 10.90
N ALA A 115 12.10 12.41 10.22
CA ALA A 115 10.85 11.97 10.83
C ALA A 115 11.00 10.74 11.73
N GLY A 116 12.22 10.20 11.88
CA GLY A 116 12.56 9.09 12.79
C GLY A 116 12.39 7.70 12.20
N TYR A 117 12.48 7.55 10.87
CA TYR A 117 12.58 6.25 10.22
C TYR A 117 14.04 5.84 10.06
N SER A 118 14.35 4.59 10.42
CA SER A 118 15.67 3.99 10.19
C SER A 118 15.88 3.64 8.72
N ASP A 119 17.14 3.39 8.33
CA ASP A 119 17.48 2.91 6.99
C ASP A 119 16.74 1.60 6.64
N ALA A 120 16.59 0.70 7.61
CA ALA A 120 15.81 -0.52 7.43
C ALA A 120 14.34 -0.23 7.12
N GLN A 121 13.71 0.69 7.86
CA GLN A 121 12.32 1.08 7.62
C GLN A 121 12.13 1.78 6.27
N ILE A 122 13.10 2.56 5.80
CA ILE A 122 13.07 3.18 4.47
C ILE A 122 13.10 2.11 3.38
N ILE A 123 13.93 1.08 3.52
CA ILE A 123 13.94 -0.08 2.61
C ILE A 123 12.59 -0.80 2.63
N GLU A 124 12.01 -1.00 3.81
CA GLU A 124 10.68 -1.62 3.95
C GLU A 124 9.59 -0.77 3.27
N ILE A 125 9.63 0.57 3.36
CA ILE A 125 8.68 1.45 2.64
C ILE A 125 8.77 1.19 1.13
N VAL A 126 9.97 1.16 0.57
CA VAL A 126 10.18 0.89 -0.87
C VAL A 126 9.68 -0.51 -1.23
N GLN A 127 9.91 -1.49 -0.37
CA GLN A 127 9.43 -2.86 -0.60
C GLN A 127 7.90 -2.95 -0.52
N HIS A 128 7.24 -2.20 0.37
CA HIS A 128 5.78 -2.07 0.39
C HIS A 128 5.23 -1.40 -0.88
N VAL A 129 5.91 -0.38 -1.41
CA VAL A 129 5.56 0.21 -2.70
C VAL A 129 5.63 -0.85 -3.80
N ALA A 130 6.69 -1.65 -3.86
CA ALA A 130 6.85 -2.70 -4.86
C ALA A 130 5.75 -3.77 -4.75
N LEU A 131 5.47 -4.27 -3.53
CA LEU A 131 4.43 -5.25 -3.28
C LEU A 131 3.04 -4.75 -3.72
N ASN A 132 2.67 -3.53 -3.30
CA ASN A 132 1.38 -2.96 -3.64
C ASN A 132 1.27 -2.65 -5.14
N THR A 133 2.34 -2.15 -5.76
CA THR A 133 2.35 -1.91 -7.22
C THR A 133 2.11 -3.20 -7.99
N TRP A 134 2.75 -4.31 -7.59
CA TRP A 134 2.53 -5.60 -8.20
C TRP A 134 1.08 -6.07 -8.06
N THR A 135 0.50 -5.99 -6.85
CA THR A 135 -0.91 -6.38 -6.62
C THR A 135 -1.88 -5.47 -7.38
N ASN A 136 -1.60 -4.16 -7.45
CA ASN A 136 -2.42 -3.24 -8.24
C ASN A 136 -2.42 -3.64 -9.71
N TYR A 137 -1.26 -3.90 -10.30
CA TYR A 137 -1.14 -4.23 -11.71
C TYR A 137 -1.79 -5.58 -12.05
N ILE A 138 -1.60 -6.61 -11.24
CA ILE A 138 -2.23 -7.91 -11.53
C ILE A 138 -3.76 -7.82 -11.45
N ASN A 139 -4.31 -7.05 -10.51
CA ASN A 139 -5.75 -6.84 -10.41
C ASN A 139 -6.29 -6.06 -11.61
N GLU A 140 -5.56 -5.03 -12.09
CA GLU A 140 -5.95 -4.27 -13.27
C GLU A 140 -5.84 -5.08 -14.56
N VAL A 141 -4.78 -5.87 -14.73
CA VAL A 141 -4.60 -6.75 -15.89
C VAL A 141 -5.71 -7.80 -15.97
N ALA A 142 -6.05 -8.41 -14.85
CA ALA A 142 -7.03 -9.49 -14.77
C ALA A 142 -8.48 -8.99 -14.62
N LYS A 143 -8.69 -7.67 -14.40
CA LYS A 143 -9.99 -7.09 -14.08
C LYS A 143 -10.67 -7.83 -12.94
N THR A 144 -9.92 -8.04 -11.86
CA THR A 144 -10.36 -8.82 -10.69
C THR A 144 -11.67 -8.25 -10.13
N GLU A 145 -12.68 -9.10 -10.01
CA GLU A 145 -13.95 -8.72 -9.40
C GLU A 145 -13.75 -8.32 -7.94
N ILE A 146 -14.29 -7.14 -7.56
CA ILE A 146 -14.13 -6.57 -6.22
C ILE A 146 -15.04 -7.32 -5.25
N ASP A 147 -14.45 -7.95 -4.24
CA ASP A 147 -15.15 -8.68 -3.16
C ASP A 147 -15.08 -7.97 -1.81
N PHE A 148 -14.92 -6.65 -1.84
CA PHE A 148 -14.97 -5.72 -0.71
C PHE A 148 -16.00 -4.62 -0.97
N PRO A 149 -16.41 -3.83 0.05
CA PRO A 149 -17.18 -2.60 -0.19
C PRO A 149 -16.45 -1.70 -1.19
N VAL A 150 -17.10 -1.40 -2.32
CA VAL A 150 -16.46 -0.76 -3.46
C VAL A 150 -16.03 0.67 -3.13
N VAL A 151 -14.79 0.98 -3.45
CA VAL A 151 -14.20 2.32 -3.40
C VAL A 151 -13.47 2.58 -4.72
N HIS A 152 -13.85 3.64 -5.43
CA HIS A 152 -13.21 4.02 -6.68
C HIS A 152 -12.08 5.02 -6.45
N HIS A 153 -11.03 4.93 -7.29
CA HIS A 153 -9.97 5.94 -7.33
C HIS A 153 -10.51 7.26 -7.89
N GLN A 154 -9.88 8.36 -7.49
CA GLN A 154 -10.21 9.68 -8.02
C GLN A 154 -9.66 9.78 -9.44
N THR A 155 -10.53 10.01 -10.41
CA THR A 155 -10.07 10.35 -11.76
C THR A 155 -9.32 11.68 -11.71
N ALA A 156 -8.10 11.70 -12.24
CA ALA A 156 -7.39 12.97 -12.39
C ALA A 156 -8.25 13.93 -13.24
N ALA A 157 -8.57 15.08 -12.65
CA ALA A 157 -9.31 16.13 -13.34
C ALA A 157 -8.44 16.79 -14.43
#